data_5a08f99f9710c04e461f6f2bf68d0891
#
_entry.id   5a08f99f9710c04e461f6f2bf68d0891
#
_cell.length_a   1.000
_cell.length_b   1.000
_cell.length_c   1.000
_cell.angle_alpha   90.00
_cell.angle_beta   90.00
_cell.angle_gamma   90.00
#
_symmetry.space_group_name_H-M   'P 1'
#
loop_
_entity.id
_entity.type
_entity.pdbx_description
1 polymer ?
#
loop_
_entity_poly.entity_id
_entity_poly.type
_entity_poly.pdbx_seq_one_letter_code
_entity_poly.pdbx_strand_id
1 'polypeptide(L)'
;MSGSLTGALRPAFAFALTCTLAACGGGTKFRPVSDTPIRVGAPYKVRGQTYTPAAQPAYDMLGYATWYGSESGNQVANGERFQPKWITGAHTTLPLPSYVEVTALDTGRRILVRVNDRGPFGESARIIDLSRGAAEALGVRAKGKAAVRVRVVEPTEKDRAALRKGKTA
;
A
#
# COMPACT_ATOMS: atom_id res chain seq x y z
N MET A 1 -7.29 90.53 -23.12
CA MET A 1 -8.50 89.84 -22.69
C MET A 1 -8.24 88.36 -22.53
N SER A 2 -8.43 87.94 -21.37
CA SER A 2 -8.02 86.68 -20.75
C SER A 2 -8.73 85.48 -21.24
N GLY A 3 -8.05 84.35 -21.52
CA GLY A 3 -8.63 83.05 -21.80
C GLY A 3 -7.82 81.98 -21.13
N SER A 4 -8.23 81.60 -19.94
CA SER A 4 -7.63 80.53 -19.14
C SER A 4 -8.07 79.15 -19.67
N LEU A 5 -7.11 78.30 -19.98
CA LEU A 5 -7.33 76.88 -20.29
C LEU A 5 -6.87 76.01 -19.12
N THR A 6 -7.82 75.56 -18.34
CA THR A 6 -7.64 74.59 -17.31
C THR A 6 -7.57 73.19 -17.90
N GLY A 7 -6.38 72.62 -17.93
CA GLY A 7 -6.16 71.21 -18.28
C GLY A 7 -6.52 70.27 -17.15
N ALA A 8 -7.49 69.43 -17.34
CA ALA A 8 -7.86 68.38 -16.40
C ALA A 8 -6.88 67.19 -16.47
N LEU A 9 -6.17 66.92 -15.39
CA LEU A 9 -5.30 65.75 -15.22
C LEU A 9 -6.19 64.51 -14.94
N ARG A 10 -6.19 63.51 -15.81
CA ARG A 10 -6.84 62.22 -15.62
C ARG A 10 -5.86 61.31 -14.88
N PRO A 11 -6.25 60.71 -13.75
CA PRO A 11 -5.41 59.71 -13.12
C PRO A 11 -5.51 58.40 -13.90
N ALA A 12 -4.38 57.85 -14.34
CA ALA A 12 -4.26 56.52 -14.88
C ALA A 12 -4.29 55.50 -13.74
N PHE A 13 -5.38 54.77 -13.65
CA PHE A 13 -5.47 53.61 -12.77
C PHE A 13 -4.65 52.46 -13.37
N ALA A 14 -3.48 52.19 -12.81
CA ALA A 14 -2.73 50.97 -13.09
C ALA A 14 -3.36 49.78 -12.39
N PHE A 15 -4.02 48.93 -13.17
CA PHE A 15 -4.51 47.65 -12.70
C PHE A 15 -3.31 46.69 -12.56
N ALA A 16 -2.83 46.50 -11.34
CA ALA A 16 -1.84 45.50 -11.03
C ALA A 16 -2.53 44.09 -11.07
N LEU A 17 -2.33 43.37 -12.16
CA LEU A 17 -2.77 41.97 -12.31
C LEU A 17 -1.87 41.08 -11.44
N THR A 18 -2.27 40.84 -10.20
CA THR A 18 -1.60 39.86 -9.33
C THR A 18 -1.93 38.46 -9.82
N CYS A 19 -1.04 37.87 -10.64
CA CYS A 19 -1.05 36.44 -10.94
C CYS A 19 -0.74 35.66 -9.65
N THR A 20 -1.77 35.18 -8.97
CA THR A 20 -1.62 34.17 -7.94
C THR A 20 -1.27 32.84 -8.62
N LEU A 21 0.01 32.48 -8.63
CA LEU A 21 0.48 31.13 -8.96
C LEU A 21 -0.08 30.17 -7.90
N ALA A 22 -1.23 29.55 -8.18
CA ALA A 22 -1.70 28.39 -7.44
C ALA A 22 -0.70 27.25 -7.71
N ALA A 23 0.26 27.07 -6.81
CA ALA A 23 1.12 25.91 -6.80
C ALA A 23 0.24 24.68 -6.52
N CYS A 24 -0.17 23.96 -7.56
CA CYS A 24 -0.73 22.63 -7.45
C CYS A 24 0.36 21.70 -6.91
N GLY A 25 0.54 21.68 -5.60
CA GLY A 25 1.33 20.67 -4.90
C GLY A 25 0.64 19.33 -5.03
N GLY A 26 0.88 18.62 -6.14
CA GLY A 26 0.43 17.25 -6.38
C GLY A 26 1.22 16.26 -5.51
N GLY A 27 1.14 16.37 -4.18
CA GLY A 27 1.64 15.35 -3.27
C GLY A 27 0.81 14.08 -3.40
N THR A 28 1.45 12.92 -3.57
CA THR A 28 0.77 11.61 -3.58
C THR A 28 -0.05 11.46 -2.30
N LYS A 29 -1.38 11.49 -2.43
CA LYS A 29 -2.28 11.41 -1.28
C LYS A 29 -2.51 9.95 -0.94
N PHE A 30 -1.76 9.42 0.02
CA PHE A 30 -1.94 8.05 0.50
C PHE A 30 -3.28 7.90 1.24
N ARG A 31 -3.91 6.72 1.10
CA ARG A 31 -5.05 6.37 1.96
C ARG A 31 -4.56 6.20 3.40
N PRO A 32 -5.35 6.64 4.39
CA PRO A 32 -5.13 6.28 5.78
C PRO A 32 -5.15 4.76 5.97
N VAL A 33 -4.33 4.25 6.88
CA VAL A 33 -4.35 2.82 7.26
C VAL A 33 -5.68 2.50 7.93
N SER A 34 -6.45 1.61 7.31
CA SER A 34 -7.79 1.22 7.77
C SER A 34 -8.12 -0.19 7.31
N ASP A 35 -8.88 -0.92 8.11
CA ASP A 35 -9.42 -2.23 7.73
C ASP A 35 -10.77 -2.11 7.00
N THR A 36 -11.31 -0.92 6.87
CA THR A 36 -12.57 -0.67 6.19
C THR A 36 -12.43 0.42 5.12
N PRO A 37 -13.13 0.26 3.97
CA PRO A 37 -13.82 -0.95 3.54
C PRO A 37 -12.85 -2.02 3.06
N ILE A 38 -13.16 -3.31 3.32
CA ILE A 38 -12.50 -4.43 2.67
C ILE A 38 -12.94 -4.46 1.21
N ARG A 39 -11.99 -4.59 0.28
CA ARG A 39 -12.28 -4.61 -1.16
C ARG A 39 -11.76 -5.89 -1.78
N VAL A 40 -12.63 -6.64 -2.42
CA VAL A 40 -12.23 -7.80 -3.23
C VAL A 40 -11.38 -7.32 -4.42
N GLY A 41 -11.84 -6.28 -5.09
CA GLY A 41 -11.20 -5.75 -6.31
C GLY A 41 -11.72 -6.44 -7.58
N ALA A 42 -11.57 -5.76 -8.70
CA ALA A 42 -11.87 -6.32 -10.02
C ALA A 42 -10.74 -7.26 -10.50
N PRO A 43 -11.00 -8.16 -11.46
CA PRO A 43 -9.95 -8.89 -12.15
C PRO A 43 -8.93 -7.92 -12.78
N TYR A 44 -7.66 -8.29 -12.72
CA TYR A 44 -6.57 -7.48 -13.26
C TYR A 44 -5.53 -8.34 -13.97
N LYS A 45 -4.75 -7.75 -14.88
CA LYS A 45 -3.78 -8.47 -15.70
C LYS A 45 -2.37 -7.95 -15.47
N VAL A 46 -1.43 -8.86 -15.23
CA VAL A 46 0.00 -8.56 -15.10
C VAL A 46 0.79 -9.53 -15.97
N ARG A 47 1.64 -9.01 -16.85
CA ARG A 47 2.51 -9.81 -17.74
C ARG A 47 1.74 -10.91 -18.52
N GLY A 48 0.51 -10.60 -18.97
CA GLY A 48 -0.32 -11.55 -19.70
C GLY A 48 -1.18 -12.49 -18.83
N GLN A 49 -0.85 -12.67 -17.56
CA GLN A 49 -1.61 -13.49 -16.62
C GLN A 49 -2.76 -12.69 -16.01
N THR A 50 -3.97 -13.25 -16.01
CA THR A 50 -5.14 -12.66 -15.34
C THR A 50 -5.26 -13.21 -13.92
N TYR A 51 -5.48 -12.31 -12.96
CA TYR A 51 -5.74 -12.60 -11.56
C TYR A 51 -7.15 -12.14 -11.21
N THR A 52 -7.93 -13.02 -10.58
CA THR A 52 -9.31 -12.74 -10.20
C THR A 52 -9.43 -12.76 -8.67
N PRO A 53 -9.43 -11.60 -8.02
CA PRO A 53 -9.65 -11.52 -6.58
C PRO A 53 -11.02 -12.06 -6.18
N ALA A 54 -11.08 -12.75 -5.06
CA ALA A 54 -12.32 -13.31 -4.51
C ALA A 54 -12.27 -13.34 -2.97
N ALA A 55 -13.43 -13.42 -2.33
CA ALA A 55 -13.52 -13.75 -0.92
C ALA A 55 -13.11 -15.21 -0.72
N GLN A 56 -12.12 -15.46 0.10
CA GLN A 56 -11.51 -16.77 0.34
C GLN A 56 -11.31 -17.00 1.85
N PRO A 57 -12.39 -17.10 2.64
CA PRO A 57 -12.26 -17.21 4.11
C PRO A 57 -11.59 -18.51 4.55
N ALA A 58 -11.63 -19.55 3.75
CA ALA A 58 -10.98 -20.83 3.99
C ALA A 58 -9.63 -21.00 3.28
N TYR A 59 -9.01 -19.88 2.83
CA TYR A 59 -7.69 -19.95 2.18
C TYR A 59 -6.66 -20.54 3.14
N ASP A 60 -6.03 -21.64 2.74
CA ASP A 60 -4.99 -22.35 3.48
C ASP A 60 -4.11 -23.12 2.50
N MET A 61 -2.92 -22.59 2.20
CA MET A 61 -2.07 -23.08 1.13
C MET A 61 -0.61 -23.21 1.57
N LEU A 62 0.04 -24.22 1.02
CA LEU A 62 1.50 -24.40 1.06
C LEU A 62 2.13 -23.81 -0.21
N GLY A 63 3.27 -23.16 -0.06
CA GLY A 63 4.00 -22.58 -1.18
C GLY A 63 5.25 -21.85 -0.71
N TYR A 64 5.70 -20.89 -1.49
CA TYR A 64 6.88 -20.11 -1.16
C TYR A 64 6.52 -18.65 -0.87
N ALA A 65 7.25 -18.07 0.08
CA ALA A 65 7.31 -16.63 0.32
C ALA A 65 8.64 -16.07 -0.17
N THR A 66 8.61 -14.87 -0.74
CA THR A 66 9.76 -13.99 -0.87
C THR A 66 9.50 -12.69 -0.13
N TRP A 67 10.39 -11.71 -0.23
CA TRP A 67 10.15 -10.43 0.42
C TRP A 67 10.57 -9.26 -0.47
N TYR A 68 10.01 -8.09 -0.22
CA TYR A 68 10.28 -6.84 -0.93
C TYR A 68 10.55 -5.70 0.06
N GLY A 69 11.27 -4.70 -0.41
CA GLY A 69 11.68 -3.54 0.38
C GLY A 69 11.37 -2.22 -0.32
N SER A 70 12.15 -1.20 -0.01
CA SER A 70 11.94 0.17 -0.51
C SER A 70 12.05 0.33 -2.02
N GLU A 71 12.64 -0.64 -2.72
CA GLU A 71 12.73 -0.70 -4.18
C GLU A 71 11.37 -0.89 -4.87
N SER A 72 10.37 -1.35 -4.16
CA SER A 72 9.01 -1.63 -4.69
C SER A 72 8.09 -0.42 -4.74
N GLY A 73 8.64 0.79 -4.53
CA GLY A 73 7.86 2.02 -4.53
C GLY A 73 7.35 2.43 -3.16
N ASN A 74 6.49 3.44 -3.12
CA ASN A 74 6.02 4.05 -1.87
C ASN A 74 4.52 3.91 -1.61
N GLN A 75 3.78 3.25 -2.50
CA GLN A 75 2.35 3.01 -2.36
C GLN A 75 2.02 1.55 -2.66
N VAL A 76 1.15 0.96 -1.84
CA VAL A 76 0.63 -0.40 -2.02
C VAL A 76 -0.74 -0.39 -2.72
N ALA A 77 -1.17 -1.56 -3.23
CA ALA A 77 -2.35 -1.68 -4.08
C ALA A 77 -3.65 -1.17 -3.43
N ASN A 78 -3.79 -1.22 -2.11
CA ASN A 78 -4.96 -0.65 -1.43
C ASN A 78 -4.90 0.89 -1.26
N GLY A 79 -3.83 1.55 -1.74
CA GLY A 79 -3.63 3.00 -1.70
C GLY A 79 -2.94 3.52 -0.44
N GLU A 80 -2.58 2.68 0.51
CA GLU A 80 -1.81 3.07 1.69
C GLU A 80 -0.35 3.35 1.33
N ARG A 81 0.35 4.09 2.19
CA ARG A 81 1.79 4.26 2.06
C ARG A 81 2.51 2.97 2.39
N PHE A 82 3.42 2.53 1.54
CA PHE A 82 4.28 1.39 1.84
C PHE A 82 5.29 1.71 2.95
N GLN A 83 5.36 0.84 3.92
CA GLN A 83 6.28 0.93 5.06
C GLN A 83 7.09 -0.37 5.15
N PRO A 84 8.33 -0.42 4.65
CA PRO A 84 9.10 -1.67 4.56
C PRO A 84 9.33 -2.39 5.89
N LYS A 85 9.31 -1.66 7.00
CA LYS A 85 9.51 -2.21 8.36
C LYS A 85 8.23 -2.75 9.00
N TRP A 86 7.06 -2.49 8.42
CA TRP A 86 5.78 -2.96 8.96
C TRP A 86 5.55 -4.44 8.64
N ILE A 87 4.63 -5.06 9.37
CA ILE A 87 4.31 -6.48 9.20
C ILE A 87 3.17 -6.62 8.18
N THR A 88 3.53 -6.42 6.91
CA THR A 88 2.58 -6.44 5.78
C THR A 88 3.03 -7.40 4.69
N GLY A 89 2.15 -7.68 3.74
CA GLY A 89 2.47 -8.53 2.60
C GLY A 89 1.56 -8.29 1.41
N ALA A 90 1.92 -8.92 0.29
CA ALA A 90 1.19 -8.89 -0.98
C ALA A 90 0.65 -10.28 -1.31
N HIS A 91 -0.61 -10.33 -1.74
CA HIS A 91 -1.26 -11.55 -2.22
C HIS A 91 -2.07 -11.25 -3.49
N THR A 92 -2.06 -12.21 -4.42
CA THR A 92 -2.66 -11.99 -5.75
C THR A 92 -4.17 -11.85 -5.73
N THR A 93 -4.88 -12.61 -4.89
CA THR A 93 -6.34 -12.75 -5.01
C THR A 93 -7.13 -12.51 -3.73
N LEU A 94 -6.51 -12.48 -2.56
CA LEU A 94 -7.22 -12.16 -1.30
C LEU A 94 -7.79 -10.74 -1.32
N PRO A 95 -8.93 -10.47 -0.65
CA PRO A 95 -9.43 -9.10 -0.45
C PRO A 95 -8.41 -8.21 0.26
N LEU A 96 -8.46 -6.89 0.03
CA LEU A 96 -7.56 -5.93 0.67
C LEU A 96 -8.32 -4.92 1.54
N PRO A 97 -7.91 -4.75 2.80
CA PRO A 97 -6.94 -5.59 3.51
C PRO A 97 -7.52 -6.93 3.96
N SER A 98 -6.64 -7.91 4.12
CA SER A 98 -6.92 -9.21 4.75
C SER A 98 -5.86 -9.51 5.80
N TYR A 99 -6.12 -10.51 6.64
CA TYR A 99 -5.16 -11.00 7.61
C TYR A 99 -4.86 -12.48 7.36
N VAL A 100 -3.59 -12.81 7.38
CA VAL A 100 -3.12 -14.17 7.22
C VAL A 100 -2.14 -14.54 8.33
N GLU A 101 -2.15 -15.79 8.74
CA GLU A 101 -1.05 -16.38 9.48
C GLU A 101 -0.08 -16.99 8.46
N VAL A 102 1.18 -16.65 8.57
CA VAL A 102 2.28 -17.20 7.77
C VAL A 102 3.18 -18.00 8.68
N THR A 103 3.35 -19.30 8.36
CA THR A 103 4.23 -20.22 9.08
C THR A 103 5.41 -20.60 8.20
N ALA A 104 6.64 -20.38 8.67
CA ALA A 104 7.85 -20.91 8.03
C ALA A 104 7.97 -22.41 8.33
N LEU A 105 7.97 -23.24 7.30
CA LEU A 105 7.85 -24.70 7.47
C LEU A 105 9.09 -25.37 8.05
N ASP A 106 10.25 -24.74 7.91
CA ASP A 106 11.53 -25.26 8.42
C ASP A 106 11.76 -25.00 9.89
N THR A 107 11.18 -23.91 10.44
CA THR A 107 11.36 -23.51 11.84
C THR A 107 10.10 -23.65 12.67
N GLY A 108 8.93 -23.77 12.03
CA GLY A 108 7.63 -23.71 12.69
C GLY A 108 7.26 -22.30 13.20
N ARG A 109 8.12 -21.28 12.96
CA ARG A 109 7.84 -19.91 13.36
C ARG A 109 6.65 -19.37 12.57
N ARG A 110 5.75 -18.66 13.26
CA ARG A 110 4.56 -18.08 12.65
C ARG A 110 4.39 -16.64 13.08
N ILE A 111 3.80 -15.85 12.20
CA ILE A 111 3.44 -14.45 12.43
C ILE A 111 2.08 -14.15 11.79
N LEU A 112 1.39 -13.15 12.34
CA LEU A 112 0.26 -12.52 11.66
C LEU A 112 0.77 -11.45 10.69
N VAL A 113 0.21 -11.42 9.48
CA VAL A 113 0.58 -10.47 8.43
C VAL A 113 -0.69 -9.80 7.91
N ARG A 114 -0.64 -8.48 7.78
CA ARG A 114 -1.70 -7.71 7.14
C ARG A 114 -1.42 -7.62 5.63
N VAL A 115 -2.25 -8.25 4.82
CA VAL A 115 -2.16 -8.21 3.36
C VAL A 115 -2.83 -6.93 2.88
N ASN A 116 -2.06 -6.02 2.31
CA ASN A 116 -2.53 -4.73 1.80
C ASN A 116 -2.06 -4.42 0.37
N ASP A 117 -1.34 -5.37 -0.25
CA ASP A 117 -0.75 -5.21 -1.57
C ASP A 117 -1.06 -6.39 -2.51
N ARG A 118 -0.77 -6.22 -3.81
CA ARG A 118 -0.91 -7.21 -4.88
C ARG A 118 0.43 -7.78 -5.29
N GLY A 119 0.48 -9.07 -5.47
CA GLY A 119 1.63 -9.92 -5.80
C GLY A 119 1.53 -11.23 -5.02
N PRO A 120 2.49 -12.14 -5.18
CA PRO A 120 3.63 -12.15 -6.12
C PRO A 120 3.20 -12.35 -7.58
N PHE A 121 4.05 -11.91 -8.50
CA PHE A 121 3.81 -12.11 -9.93
C PHE A 121 4.92 -12.94 -10.58
N GLY A 122 4.53 -13.79 -11.54
CA GLY A 122 5.44 -14.56 -12.40
C GLY A 122 5.66 -16.01 -11.98
N GLU A 123 6.07 -16.32 -10.78
CA GLU A 123 6.31 -17.69 -10.31
C GLU A 123 5.09 -18.27 -9.58
N SER A 124 4.47 -19.31 -10.11
CA SER A 124 3.21 -19.89 -9.59
C SER A 124 3.34 -20.52 -8.20
N ALA A 125 4.51 -21.04 -7.85
CA ALA A 125 4.77 -21.63 -6.54
C ALA A 125 4.92 -20.58 -5.42
N ARG A 126 5.11 -19.31 -5.76
CA ARG A 126 5.19 -18.19 -4.85
C ARG A 126 3.78 -17.68 -4.53
N ILE A 127 3.36 -17.78 -3.28
CA ILE A 127 1.99 -17.50 -2.87
C ILE A 127 1.85 -16.22 -2.06
N ILE A 128 2.94 -15.69 -1.50
CA ILE A 128 2.96 -14.43 -0.75
C ILE A 128 4.30 -13.74 -0.92
N ASP A 129 4.28 -12.41 -1.01
CA ASP A 129 5.48 -11.60 -0.84
C ASP A 129 5.36 -10.83 0.48
N LEU A 130 6.37 -10.95 1.34
CA LEU A 130 6.41 -10.32 2.65
C LEU A 130 7.11 -8.95 2.56
N SER A 131 6.68 -7.99 3.34
CA SER A 131 7.51 -6.82 3.59
C SER A 131 8.82 -7.23 4.26
N ARG A 132 9.86 -6.38 4.20
CA ARG A 132 11.11 -6.63 4.91
C ARG A 132 10.91 -6.91 6.40
N GLY A 133 10.05 -6.12 7.08
CA GLY A 133 9.74 -6.30 8.50
C GLY A 133 9.06 -7.63 8.79
N ALA A 134 8.11 -8.06 7.93
CA ALA A 134 7.47 -9.36 8.06
C ALA A 134 8.46 -10.52 7.85
N ALA A 135 9.36 -10.42 6.86
CA ALA A 135 10.39 -11.42 6.61
C ALA A 135 11.40 -11.51 7.76
N GLU A 136 11.77 -10.38 8.37
CA GLU A 136 12.60 -10.32 9.58
C GLU A 136 11.89 -10.99 10.78
N ALA A 137 10.63 -10.64 11.02
CA ALA A 137 9.83 -11.20 12.11
C ALA A 137 9.63 -12.72 11.96
N LEU A 138 9.41 -13.20 10.72
CA LEU A 138 9.29 -14.63 10.43
C LEU A 138 10.65 -15.37 10.49
N GLY A 139 11.78 -14.64 10.41
CA GLY A 139 13.13 -15.21 10.42
C GLY A 139 13.59 -15.75 9.06
N VAL A 140 12.98 -15.32 7.97
CA VAL A 140 13.28 -15.84 6.61
C VAL A 140 14.01 -14.85 5.71
N ARG A 141 14.25 -13.61 6.19
CA ARG A 141 14.85 -12.55 5.37
C ARG A 141 16.19 -12.96 4.75
N ALA A 142 17.08 -13.58 5.52
CA ALA A 142 18.41 -13.98 5.02
C ALA A 142 18.35 -15.07 3.94
N LYS A 143 17.29 -15.86 3.92
CA LYS A 143 17.08 -16.93 2.93
C LYS A 143 16.58 -16.40 1.58
N GLY A 144 16.02 -15.21 1.53
CA GLY A 144 15.40 -14.63 0.35
C GLY A 144 14.09 -15.29 -0.07
N LYS A 145 14.06 -16.62 -0.12
CA LYS A 145 12.89 -17.47 -0.42
C LYS A 145 12.74 -18.55 0.64
N ALA A 146 11.52 -18.80 1.12
CA ALA A 146 11.25 -19.79 2.16
C ALA A 146 9.94 -20.55 1.88
N ALA A 147 9.93 -21.83 2.21
CA ALA A 147 8.70 -22.63 2.19
C ALA A 147 7.80 -22.22 3.37
N VAL A 148 6.53 -21.92 3.07
CA VAL A 148 5.57 -21.40 4.04
C VAL A 148 4.20 -22.08 3.89
N ARG A 149 3.42 -22.05 4.98
CA ARG A 149 1.97 -22.19 4.95
C ARG A 149 1.35 -20.80 5.15
N VAL A 150 0.36 -20.45 4.34
CA VAL A 150 -0.38 -19.20 4.44
C VAL A 150 -1.85 -19.53 4.62
N ARG A 151 -2.47 -19.07 5.69
CA ARG A 151 -3.91 -19.25 5.92
C ARG A 151 -4.58 -17.94 6.33
N VAL A 152 -5.79 -17.69 5.82
CA VAL A 152 -6.61 -16.56 6.26
C VAL A 152 -7.06 -16.80 7.69
N VAL A 153 -7.00 -15.74 8.50
CA VAL A 153 -7.40 -15.76 9.91
C VAL A 153 -8.16 -14.49 10.26
N GLU A 154 -8.93 -14.54 11.35
CA GLU A 154 -9.61 -13.41 11.94
C GLU A 154 -8.93 -13.04 13.28
N PRO A 155 -7.93 -12.12 13.28
CA PRO A 155 -7.24 -11.73 14.49
C PRO A 155 -8.15 -10.94 15.44
N THR A 156 -7.76 -10.87 16.69
CA THR A 156 -8.41 -9.99 17.67
C THR A 156 -8.25 -8.52 17.26
N GLU A 157 -9.11 -7.63 17.74
CA GLU A 157 -8.96 -6.20 17.46
C GLU A 157 -7.65 -5.62 18.03
N LYS A 158 -7.16 -6.18 19.12
CA LYS A 158 -5.83 -5.84 19.68
C LYS A 158 -4.72 -6.12 18.66
N ASP A 159 -4.74 -7.31 18.03
CA ASP A 159 -3.74 -7.73 17.05
C ASP A 159 -3.85 -6.90 15.77
N ARG A 160 -5.08 -6.65 15.28
CA ARG A 160 -5.34 -5.76 14.15
C ARG A 160 -4.80 -4.36 14.40
N ALA A 161 -5.04 -3.80 15.59
CA ALA A 161 -4.55 -2.47 15.95
C ALA A 161 -3.02 -2.41 16.04
N ALA A 162 -2.35 -3.49 16.49
CA ALA A 162 -0.89 -3.58 16.48
C ALA A 162 -0.35 -3.58 15.03
N LEU A 163 -0.91 -4.42 14.16
CA LEU A 163 -0.50 -4.52 12.75
C LEU A 163 -0.75 -3.22 11.97
N ARG A 164 -1.87 -2.50 12.23
CA ARG A 164 -2.11 -1.17 11.64
C ARG A 164 -1.10 -0.11 12.05
N LYS A 165 -0.37 -0.33 13.12
CA LYS A 165 0.74 0.52 13.61
C LYS A 165 2.11 -0.03 13.23
N GLY A 166 2.16 -1.08 12.40
CA GLY A 166 3.38 -1.73 11.95
C GLY A 166 4.09 -2.60 12.98
N LYS A 167 3.40 -2.94 14.07
CA LYS A 167 3.96 -3.79 15.14
C LYS A 167 3.60 -5.26 14.88
N THR A 168 4.42 -6.16 15.43
CA THR A 168 4.06 -7.58 15.54
C THR A 168 2.88 -7.75 16.51
N ALA A 169 2.03 -8.71 16.23
CA ALA A 169 0.90 -9.10 17.07
C ALA A 169 1.11 -10.51 17.61
#